data_d3f6ce94fb7a9bc148f24a3b03511389
#
_entry.id   d3f6ce94fb7a9bc148f24a3b03511389
#
_cell.length_a   1.000
_cell.length_b   1.000
_cell.length_c   1.000
_cell.angle_alpha   90.00
_cell.angle_beta   90.00
_cell.angle_gamma   90.00
#
_symmetry.space_group_name_H-M   'P 1'
#
loop_
_entity.id
_entity.type
_entity.pdbx_description
1 polymer ?
#
loop_
_entity_poly.entity_id
_entity_poly.type
_entity_poly.pdbx_seq_one_letter_code
_entity_poly.pdbx_strand_id
1 'polypeptide(L)'
;VAVGDKISLLGTKSSDSQKLATVIDCDEVTVLSGGAVNYPEPEDISAKIDDYTSSKRGYVTVKGVFNGSTLTVSEDAKYSVSVVDAPSSLGLSALTGHIVTVTGYYAGLAEPVQRIMATDVEDNGLNEIVYFLENFEWLEPWSVASGVGQTVETDNLDAKATALTSITVDGVTAFDAVEKLGYKFIYDKNDNKRIYLQQNYLKFGKTGNHAGIILPPIDGVPEAKDNVTLSFDWCGMRQGSGKIDPVNLIVIFENGSDKVQIDIPELGWEDGHKLEWVRAEVSLKGITVNKDTKITITQTQWEVGTANRWFLDNIKISEPIKL
;
A
#
# COMPACT_ATOMS: atom_id res chain seq x y z
N VAL A 1 24.52 -15.67 28.62
CA VAL A 1 25.05 -14.35 28.28
C VAL A 1 23.86 -13.41 28.11
N ALA A 2 23.88 -12.30 28.82
CA ALA A 2 22.87 -11.27 28.71
C ALA A 2 23.47 -9.99 28.08
N VAL A 3 22.59 -9.12 27.58
CA VAL A 3 23.00 -7.80 27.08
C VAL A 3 23.60 -7.01 28.23
N GLY A 4 24.84 -6.53 28.04
CA GLY A 4 25.59 -5.81 29.09
C GLY A 4 26.65 -6.71 29.78
N ASP A 5 26.65 -7.99 29.57
CA ASP A 5 27.69 -8.85 30.11
C ASP A 5 29.05 -8.58 29.46
N LYS A 6 30.09 -8.47 30.28
CA LYS A 6 31.46 -8.56 29.83
C LYS A 6 31.81 -10.03 29.67
N ILE A 7 32.19 -10.44 28.47
CA ILE A 7 32.45 -11.83 28.12
C ILE A 7 33.88 -12.03 27.64
N SER A 8 34.41 -13.23 27.83
CA SER A 8 35.59 -13.77 27.17
C SER A 8 35.15 -14.79 26.15
N LEU A 9 35.68 -14.69 24.93
CA LEU A 9 35.41 -15.64 23.85
C LEU A 9 36.70 -16.37 23.47
N LEU A 10 36.61 -17.68 23.36
CA LEU A 10 37.62 -18.50 22.72
C LEU A 10 37.05 -19.06 21.41
N GLY A 11 37.74 -18.87 20.30
CA GLY A 11 37.29 -19.35 19.00
C GLY A 11 38.14 -18.85 17.88
N THR A 12 37.78 -19.14 16.63
CA THR A 12 38.52 -18.77 15.43
C THR A 12 38.03 -17.41 14.89
N LYS A 13 38.99 -16.53 14.59
CA LYS A 13 38.68 -15.23 13.97
C LYS A 13 38.49 -15.41 12.46
N SER A 14 37.40 -14.84 11.92
CA SER A 14 37.18 -14.81 10.46
C SER A 14 38.29 -14.05 9.75
N SER A 15 38.79 -14.60 8.65
CA SER A 15 39.76 -13.96 7.75
C SER A 15 39.12 -13.27 6.56
N ASP A 16 37.80 -13.24 6.46
CA ASP A 16 37.07 -12.60 5.35
C ASP A 16 37.35 -11.11 5.32
N SER A 17 38.04 -10.66 4.24
CA SER A 17 38.48 -9.27 4.06
C SER A 17 37.32 -8.27 3.87
N GLN A 18 36.14 -8.75 3.46
CA GLN A 18 34.94 -7.93 3.31
C GLN A 18 34.12 -7.80 4.58
N LYS A 19 34.47 -8.56 5.61
CA LYS A 19 33.72 -8.61 6.86
C LYS A 19 34.53 -7.99 7.99
N LEU A 20 33.82 -7.36 8.87
CA LEU A 20 34.38 -7.03 10.18
C LEU A 20 34.77 -8.32 10.86
N ALA A 21 35.87 -8.27 11.62
CA ALA A 21 36.36 -9.45 12.34
C ALA A 21 35.23 -9.99 13.23
N THR A 22 34.85 -11.20 12.92
CA THR A 22 33.89 -11.98 13.68
C THR A 22 34.58 -13.20 14.28
N VAL A 23 34.13 -13.68 15.41
CA VAL A 23 34.55 -14.97 15.94
C VAL A 23 33.62 -16.00 15.31
N ILE A 24 34.22 -16.94 14.61
CA ILE A 24 33.54 -18.11 14.06
C ILE A 24 34.04 -19.34 14.88
N ASP A 25 33.25 -20.40 14.90
CA ASP A 25 33.58 -21.60 15.67
C ASP A 25 33.96 -21.28 17.13
N CYS A 26 33.00 -20.63 17.83
CA CYS A 26 33.21 -20.24 19.21
C CYS A 26 33.19 -21.49 20.12
N ASP A 27 34.34 -21.83 20.63
CA ASP A 27 34.52 -23.02 21.48
C ASP A 27 34.05 -22.78 22.92
N GLU A 28 34.25 -21.57 23.42
CA GLU A 28 33.90 -21.22 24.80
C GLU A 28 33.46 -19.76 24.91
N VAL A 29 32.42 -19.51 25.72
CA VAL A 29 31.95 -18.19 26.12
C VAL A 29 31.92 -18.13 27.63
N THR A 30 32.77 -17.30 28.23
CA THR A 30 32.81 -17.09 29.69
C THR A 30 32.29 -15.71 30.04
N VAL A 31 31.28 -15.61 30.90
CA VAL A 31 30.83 -14.35 31.48
C VAL A 31 31.78 -13.93 32.59
N LEU A 32 32.42 -12.78 32.42
CA LEU A 32 33.38 -12.25 33.40
C LEU A 32 32.70 -11.37 34.43
N SER A 33 31.75 -10.53 34.01
CA SER A 33 30.91 -9.71 34.87
C SER A 33 29.65 -9.28 34.14
N GLY A 34 28.55 -9.11 34.87
CA GLY A 34 27.35 -8.44 34.36
C GLY A 34 27.50 -6.92 34.42
N GLY A 35 26.73 -6.20 33.66
CA GLY A 35 26.70 -4.75 33.64
C GLY A 35 25.58 -4.18 32.74
N ALA A 36 25.38 -2.87 32.83
CA ALA A 36 24.52 -2.16 31.90
C ALA A 36 25.28 -1.84 30.61
N VAL A 37 24.59 -1.90 29.46
CA VAL A 37 25.13 -1.42 28.21
C VAL A 37 25.08 0.11 28.19
N ASN A 38 26.21 0.73 27.89
CA ASN A 38 26.28 2.15 27.64
C ASN A 38 26.64 2.33 26.16
N TYR A 39 25.63 2.49 25.31
CA TYR A 39 25.84 2.72 23.89
C TYR A 39 26.46 4.11 23.67
N PRO A 40 27.47 4.23 22.77
CA PRO A 40 27.97 5.55 22.37
C PRO A 40 26.89 6.32 21.59
N GLU A 41 27.06 7.64 21.44
CA GLU A 41 26.23 8.41 20.54
C GLU A 41 26.37 7.88 19.10
N PRO A 42 25.28 7.59 18.38
CA PRO A 42 25.35 7.05 17.04
C PRO A 42 25.76 8.14 16.03
N GLU A 43 26.58 7.77 15.09
CA GLU A 43 26.88 8.60 13.92
C GLU A 43 25.77 8.39 12.86
N ASP A 44 25.08 9.48 12.44
CA ASP A 44 24.17 9.39 11.30
C ASP A 44 24.97 9.24 9.99
N ILE A 45 24.78 8.13 9.32
CA ILE A 45 25.44 7.81 8.05
C ILE A 45 24.49 7.81 6.86
N SER A 46 23.24 8.21 7.01
CA SER A 46 22.24 8.21 5.94
C SER A 46 22.72 8.96 4.70
N ALA A 47 23.15 10.21 4.85
CA ALA A 47 23.62 11.04 3.73
C ALA A 47 24.98 10.63 3.15
N LYS A 48 25.68 9.67 3.75
CA LYS A 48 27.03 9.23 3.35
C LYS A 48 27.15 7.72 3.26
N ILE A 49 26.03 7.05 3.02
CA ILE A 49 25.96 5.60 3.01
C ILE A 49 26.91 4.97 1.96
N ASP A 50 27.12 5.64 0.84
CA ASP A 50 27.96 5.17 -0.26
C ASP A 50 29.46 5.29 0.04
N ASP A 51 29.84 6.22 0.89
CA ASP A 51 31.22 6.48 1.29
C ASP A 51 31.61 5.78 2.59
N TYR A 52 30.66 5.16 3.27
CA TYR A 52 30.90 4.49 4.55
C TYR A 52 31.54 3.13 4.34
N THR A 53 32.84 3.05 4.49
CA THR A 53 33.65 1.89 4.09
C THR A 53 33.73 0.79 5.15
N SER A 54 34.08 -0.43 4.73
CA SER A 54 34.19 -1.62 5.59
C SER A 54 35.25 -1.52 6.69
N SER A 55 36.23 -0.60 6.59
CA SER A 55 37.25 -0.38 7.63
C SER A 55 36.70 0.36 8.85
N LYS A 56 35.56 1.03 8.72
CA LYS A 56 34.93 1.74 9.79
C LYS A 56 34.07 0.76 10.60
N ARG A 57 34.20 0.84 11.91
CA ARG A 57 33.38 0.16 12.88
C ARG A 57 32.87 1.21 13.83
N GLY A 58 31.59 1.42 13.86
CA GLY A 58 31.00 2.45 14.68
C GLY A 58 29.58 2.09 15.08
N TYR A 59 29.12 2.78 16.08
CA TYR A 59 27.74 2.81 16.40
C TYR A 59 27.10 3.88 15.56
N VAL A 60 26.15 3.48 14.72
CA VAL A 60 25.61 4.30 13.62
C VAL A 60 24.10 4.32 13.66
N THR A 61 23.54 5.35 13.04
CA THR A 61 22.13 5.38 12.70
C THR A 61 21.93 5.60 11.21
N VAL A 62 20.90 4.98 10.66
CA VAL A 62 20.50 5.10 9.24
C VAL A 62 19.00 5.21 9.16
N LYS A 63 18.53 6.20 8.41
CA LYS A 63 17.12 6.37 8.06
C LYS A 63 16.88 5.94 6.62
N GLY A 64 15.83 5.17 6.38
CA GLY A 64 15.48 4.70 5.04
C GLY A 64 14.10 4.08 5.00
N VAL A 65 13.64 3.76 3.79
CA VAL A 65 12.40 3.00 3.56
C VAL A 65 12.71 1.52 3.63
N PHE A 66 12.05 0.81 4.53
CA PHE A 66 12.21 -0.64 4.65
C PHE A 66 11.29 -1.38 3.67
N ASN A 67 11.86 -2.18 2.79
CA ASN A 67 11.13 -2.94 1.76
C ASN A 67 10.80 -4.40 2.17
N GLY A 68 10.97 -4.74 3.44
CA GLY A 68 10.82 -6.11 3.95
C GLY A 68 12.14 -6.91 4.01
N SER A 69 13.21 -6.39 3.40
CA SER A 69 14.53 -7.03 3.35
C SER A 69 15.67 -6.05 3.63
N THR A 70 15.65 -4.90 2.96
CA THR A 70 16.67 -3.84 3.07
C THR A 70 16.02 -2.49 3.25
N LEU A 71 16.82 -1.50 3.68
CA LEU A 71 16.43 -0.09 3.66
C LEU A 71 16.99 0.56 2.39
N THR A 72 16.14 1.30 1.71
CA THR A 72 16.52 2.27 0.68
C THR A 72 16.67 3.63 1.34
N VAL A 73 17.88 4.17 1.34
CA VAL A 73 18.19 5.43 2.03
C VAL A 73 17.84 6.65 1.17
N SER A 74 18.10 6.56 -0.13
CA SER A 74 17.63 7.51 -1.15
C SER A 74 17.55 6.80 -2.51
N GLU A 75 16.84 7.41 -3.47
CA GLU A 75 16.72 6.86 -4.83
C GLU A 75 18.07 6.80 -5.56
N ASP A 76 18.98 7.71 -5.24
CA ASP A 76 20.31 7.84 -5.87
C ASP A 76 21.40 7.06 -5.14
N ALA A 77 21.11 6.45 -3.99
CA ALA A 77 22.10 5.70 -3.22
C ALA A 77 22.58 4.45 -3.97
N LYS A 78 23.89 4.29 -4.09
CA LYS A 78 24.53 3.11 -4.68
C LYS A 78 24.25 1.86 -3.84
N TYR A 79 24.23 2.01 -2.52
CA TYR A 79 24.08 0.91 -1.58
C TYR A 79 22.78 1.01 -0.80
N SER A 80 22.07 -0.10 -0.72
CA SER A 80 21.01 -0.30 0.28
C SER A 80 21.60 -0.75 1.62
N VAL A 81 20.79 -0.78 2.67
CA VAL A 81 21.21 -1.23 4.00
C VAL A 81 20.45 -2.48 4.41
N SER A 82 21.17 -3.53 4.75
CA SER A 82 20.62 -4.73 5.36
C SER A 82 20.78 -4.68 6.88
N VAL A 83 19.70 -4.96 7.58
CA VAL A 83 19.70 -5.15 9.03
C VAL A 83 19.94 -6.63 9.29
N VAL A 84 21.13 -6.96 9.75
CA VAL A 84 21.53 -8.35 9.99
C VAL A 84 21.24 -8.75 11.43
N ASP A 85 20.78 -10.00 11.58
CA ASP A 85 20.51 -10.62 12.89
C ASP A 85 19.61 -9.76 13.81
N ALA A 86 18.63 -9.06 13.22
CA ALA A 86 17.71 -8.22 13.98
C ALA A 86 16.87 -9.08 14.95
N PRO A 87 16.92 -8.83 16.26
CA PRO A 87 16.03 -9.49 17.20
C PRO A 87 14.56 -9.24 16.83
N SER A 88 13.71 -10.26 16.91
CA SER A 88 12.27 -10.12 16.65
C SER A 88 11.59 -9.09 17.55
N SER A 89 12.16 -8.82 18.74
CA SER A 89 11.68 -7.78 19.66
C SER A 89 11.75 -6.36 19.10
N LEU A 90 12.57 -6.13 18.06
CA LEU A 90 12.63 -4.81 17.39
C LEU A 90 11.48 -4.58 16.40
N GLY A 91 10.67 -5.61 16.10
CA GLY A 91 9.46 -5.48 15.29
C GLY A 91 9.67 -5.13 13.81
N LEU A 92 10.91 -5.12 13.32
CA LEU A 92 11.27 -4.64 11.98
C LEU A 92 10.45 -5.32 10.86
N SER A 93 10.16 -6.61 11.00
CA SER A 93 9.43 -7.38 9.98
C SER A 93 8.01 -6.86 9.71
N ALA A 94 7.41 -6.13 10.65
CA ALA A 94 6.07 -5.54 10.50
C ALA A 94 6.11 -4.17 9.80
N LEU A 95 7.29 -3.59 9.53
CA LEU A 95 7.47 -2.22 9.07
C LEU A 95 7.75 -2.12 7.57
N THR A 96 7.35 -3.10 6.78
CA THR A 96 7.49 -3.04 5.31
C THR A 96 6.71 -1.86 4.75
N GLY A 97 7.38 -1.02 3.94
CA GLY A 97 6.80 0.22 3.40
C GLY A 97 6.90 1.44 4.33
N HIS A 98 7.43 1.27 5.53
CA HIS A 98 7.64 2.37 6.47
C HIS A 98 9.01 3.02 6.28
N ILE A 99 9.08 4.31 6.61
CA ILE A 99 10.34 4.99 6.90
C ILE A 99 10.76 4.54 8.29
N VAL A 100 11.95 3.95 8.41
CA VAL A 100 12.49 3.53 9.69
C VAL A 100 13.85 4.15 9.94
N THR A 101 14.17 4.40 11.21
CA THR A 101 15.51 4.73 11.65
C THR A 101 16.08 3.53 12.38
N VAL A 102 17.15 2.96 11.84
CA VAL A 102 17.86 1.82 12.43
C VAL A 102 19.12 2.32 13.10
N THR A 103 19.27 2.01 14.39
CA THR A 103 20.47 2.31 15.18
C THR A 103 21.17 1.00 15.53
N GLY A 104 22.49 0.95 15.39
CA GLY A 104 23.25 -0.26 15.69
C GLY A 104 24.72 -0.18 15.31
N TYR A 105 25.37 -1.32 15.35
CA TYR A 105 26.77 -1.44 14.97
C TYR A 105 26.94 -1.74 13.50
N TYR A 106 27.79 -0.96 12.84
CA TYR A 106 28.16 -1.21 11.44
C TYR A 106 28.85 -2.55 11.29
N ALA A 107 28.31 -3.43 10.46
CA ALA A 107 28.77 -4.80 10.23
C ALA A 107 29.46 -5.01 8.88
N GLY A 108 29.86 -3.92 8.19
CA GLY A 108 30.64 -3.95 6.95
C GLY A 108 29.79 -3.96 5.69
N LEU A 109 30.47 -3.78 4.56
CA LEU A 109 29.90 -3.86 3.23
C LEU A 109 29.92 -5.30 2.72
N ALA A 110 28.82 -5.80 2.23
CA ALA A 110 28.73 -7.01 1.41
C ALA A 110 28.01 -6.63 0.11
N GLU A 111 28.75 -6.19 -0.89
CA GLU A 111 28.19 -5.60 -2.10
C GLU A 111 26.97 -6.39 -2.65
N PRO A 112 25.88 -5.72 -2.99
CA PRO A 112 25.70 -4.26 -3.02
C PRO A 112 25.06 -3.68 -1.74
N VAL A 113 25.29 -4.28 -0.57
CA VAL A 113 24.53 -3.96 0.65
C VAL A 113 25.48 -3.58 1.78
N GLN A 114 25.26 -2.42 2.39
CA GLN A 114 25.80 -2.06 3.71
C GLN A 114 25.06 -2.83 4.79
N ARG A 115 25.74 -3.24 5.86
CA ARG A 115 25.14 -4.08 6.91
C ARG A 115 25.21 -3.42 8.28
N ILE A 116 24.12 -3.49 9.02
CA ILE A 116 24.01 -2.99 10.39
C ILE A 116 23.43 -4.09 11.28
N MET A 117 24.06 -4.33 12.42
CA MET A 117 23.48 -5.11 13.51
C MET A 117 22.67 -4.19 14.38
N ALA A 118 21.35 -4.23 14.27
CA ALA A 118 20.46 -3.31 14.96
C ALA A 118 20.44 -3.57 16.47
N THR A 119 20.44 -2.50 17.23
CA THR A 119 20.15 -2.46 18.66
C THR A 119 18.83 -1.78 18.93
N ASP A 120 18.36 -0.94 17.98
CA ASP A 120 17.11 -0.21 18.05
C ASP A 120 16.53 0.05 16.66
N VAL A 121 15.21 0.10 16.57
CA VAL A 121 14.46 0.43 15.36
C VAL A 121 13.31 1.36 15.72
N GLU A 122 13.32 2.56 15.16
CA GLU A 122 12.26 3.55 15.29
C GLU A 122 11.39 3.54 14.03
N ASP A 123 10.08 3.40 14.20
CA ASP A 123 9.09 3.55 13.14
C ASP A 123 8.75 5.03 12.94
N ASN A 124 9.04 5.58 11.77
CA ASN A 124 8.71 6.95 11.38
C ASN A 124 7.45 7.05 10.50
N GLY A 125 6.67 5.97 10.41
CA GLY A 125 5.42 5.89 9.66
C GLY A 125 5.58 5.43 8.22
N LEU A 126 4.45 5.32 7.52
CA LEU A 126 4.42 4.92 6.11
C LEU A 126 5.20 5.90 5.22
N ASN A 127 5.88 5.37 4.19
CA ASN A 127 6.60 6.17 3.19
C ASN A 127 5.65 6.75 2.15
N GLU A 128 4.61 7.46 2.59
CA GLU A 128 3.67 8.08 1.64
C GLU A 128 3.03 9.36 2.16
N ILE A 129 2.78 10.30 1.25
CA ILE A 129 1.88 11.43 1.44
C ILE A 129 0.55 11.04 0.82
N VAL A 130 -0.50 10.98 1.61
CA VAL A 130 -1.85 10.64 1.14
C VAL A 130 -2.63 11.94 0.92
N TYR A 131 -3.08 12.16 -0.31
CA TYR A 131 -3.91 13.30 -0.71
C TYR A 131 -5.40 12.97 -0.66
N PHE A 132 -5.74 11.72 -0.91
CA PHE A 132 -7.10 11.22 -0.86
C PHE A 132 -7.11 9.76 -0.45
N LEU A 133 -8.03 9.38 0.43
CA LEU A 133 -8.27 8.00 0.86
C LEU A 133 -9.77 7.79 1.04
N GLU A 134 -10.30 6.76 0.39
CA GLU A 134 -11.66 6.28 0.58
C GLU A 134 -11.67 4.75 0.66
N ASN A 135 -12.11 4.23 1.79
CA ASN A 135 -12.26 2.80 2.04
C ASN A 135 -13.72 2.39 2.32
N PHE A 136 -14.65 3.33 2.17
CA PHE A 136 -16.07 3.14 2.39
C PHE A 136 -16.48 2.56 3.77
N GLU A 137 -15.56 2.45 4.74
CA GLU A 137 -15.82 1.94 6.09
C GLU A 137 -16.94 2.71 6.80
N TRP A 138 -17.10 3.99 6.53
CA TRP A 138 -18.15 4.83 7.08
C TRP A 138 -19.56 4.43 6.61
N LEU A 139 -19.69 3.57 5.57
CA LEU A 139 -20.96 2.98 5.13
C LEU A 139 -21.43 1.80 6.01
N GLU A 140 -20.64 1.39 7.02
CA GLU A 140 -20.98 0.29 7.91
C GLU A 140 -22.43 0.38 8.50
N PRO A 141 -22.92 1.55 8.96
CA PRO A 141 -24.29 1.63 9.47
C PRO A 141 -25.34 1.20 8.44
N TRP A 142 -25.19 1.57 7.17
CA TRP A 142 -26.07 1.14 6.09
C TRP A 142 -25.86 -0.32 5.71
N SER A 143 -24.61 -0.80 5.75
CA SER A 143 -24.28 -2.20 5.52
C SER A 143 -25.00 -3.10 6.54
N VAL A 144 -24.90 -2.76 7.81
CA VAL A 144 -25.59 -3.46 8.91
C VAL A 144 -27.11 -3.40 8.72
N ALA A 145 -27.69 -2.24 8.42
CA ALA A 145 -29.13 -2.08 8.18
C ALA A 145 -29.61 -2.89 6.98
N SER A 146 -28.80 -3.08 5.95
CA SER A 146 -29.12 -3.89 4.77
C SER A 146 -29.05 -5.40 5.02
N GLY A 147 -28.35 -5.83 6.07
CA GLY A 147 -28.05 -7.23 6.35
C GLY A 147 -27.07 -7.89 5.37
N VAL A 148 -26.35 -7.08 4.56
CA VAL A 148 -25.33 -7.56 3.65
C VAL A 148 -24.00 -7.67 4.40
N GLY A 149 -23.41 -8.87 4.44
CA GLY A 149 -22.17 -9.12 5.16
C GLY A 149 -21.22 -10.02 4.37
N GLN A 150 -21.17 -9.85 3.04
CA GLN A 150 -20.37 -10.71 2.18
C GLN A 150 -19.14 -9.99 1.64
N THR A 151 -18.05 -10.73 1.47
CA THR A 151 -16.79 -10.29 0.86
C THR A 151 -16.67 -10.76 -0.59
N VAL A 152 -15.75 -10.21 -1.35
CA VAL A 152 -15.51 -10.64 -2.74
C VAL A 152 -14.98 -12.07 -2.86
N GLU A 153 -14.40 -12.63 -1.80
CA GLU A 153 -13.98 -14.02 -1.73
C GLU A 153 -15.15 -15.00 -1.78
N THR A 154 -16.38 -14.50 -1.61
CA THR A 154 -17.61 -15.29 -1.70
C THR A 154 -18.13 -15.29 -3.14
N ASP A 155 -18.40 -16.47 -3.68
CA ASP A 155 -18.94 -16.63 -5.02
C ASP A 155 -20.35 -16.05 -5.16
N ASN A 156 -20.61 -15.36 -6.29
CA ASN A 156 -21.92 -14.82 -6.68
C ASN A 156 -22.58 -13.89 -5.63
N LEU A 157 -22.15 -12.65 -5.61
CA LEU A 157 -22.68 -11.62 -4.70
C LEU A 157 -23.93 -10.89 -5.20
N ASP A 158 -24.37 -11.14 -6.46
CA ASP A 158 -25.44 -10.35 -7.09
C ASP A 158 -26.77 -10.41 -6.33
N ALA A 159 -27.15 -11.58 -5.86
CA ALA A 159 -28.41 -11.80 -5.15
C ALA A 159 -28.48 -11.15 -3.74
N LYS A 160 -27.34 -10.72 -3.22
CA LYS A 160 -27.21 -10.14 -1.89
C LYS A 160 -26.99 -8.63 -1.91
N ALA A 161 -26.69 -8.08 -3.08
CA ALA A 161 -26.44 -6.65 -3.22
C ALA A 161 -27.72 -5.84 -3.01
N THR A 162 -27.66 -4.84 -2.14
CA THR A 162 -28.76 -3.91 -1.88
C THR A 162 -28.45 -2.55 -2.51
N ALA A 163 -29.38 -2.02 -3.30
CA ALA A 163 -29.19 -0.72 -3.95
C ALA A 163 -29.03 0.39 -2.90
N LEU A 164 -28.07 1.29 -3.09
CA LEU A 164 -27.80 2.41 -2.16
C LEU A 164 -29.06 3.26 -1.91
N THR A 165 -29.92 3.38 -2.91
CA THR A 165 -31.18 4.13 -2.80
C THR A 165 -32.25 3.45 -1.93
N SER A 166 -32.04 2.19 -1.56
CA SER A 166 -33.01 1.38 -0.81
C SER A 166 -32.61 1.16 0.65
N ILE A 167 -31.41 1.60 1.04
CA ILE A 167 -30.90 1.42 2.40
C ILE A 167 -30.96 2.76 3.12
N THR A 168 -31.70 2.82 4.22
CA THR A 168 -31.91 4.06 4.99
C THR A 168 -31.47 3.87 6.44
N VAL A 169 -30.67 4.81 6.94
CA VAL A 169 -30.29 4.94 8.34
C VAL A 169 -30.60 6.38 8.78
N ASP A 170 -31.34 6.55 9.88
CA ASP A 170 -31.75 7.84 10.41
C ASP A 170 -32.41 8.77 9.36
N GLY A 171 -33.17 8.19 8.45
CA GLY A 171 -33.89 8.91 7.39
C GLY A 171 -33.03 9.31 6.17
N VAL A 172 -31.75 8.95 6.14
CA VAL A 172 -30.83 9.24 5.05
C VAL A 172 -30.55 7.95 4.27
N THR A 173 -30.70 7.97 2.94
CA THR A 173 -30.29 6.82 2.13
C THR A 173 -28.77 6.75 2.02
N ALA A 174 -28.21 5.55 1.85
CA ALA A 174 -26.79 5.38 1.57
C ALA A 174 -26.38 6.18 0.32
N PHE A 175 -27.25 6.26 -0.68
CA PHE A 175 -27.02 7.04 -1.89
C PHE A 175 -26.85 8.54 -1.59
N ASP A 176 -27.77 9.14 -0.83
CA ASP A 176 -27.70 10.56 -0.47
C ASP A 176 -26.48 10.85 0.43
N ALA A 177 -26.12 9.90 1.29
CA ALA A 177 -24.93 10.03 2.14
C ALA A 177 -23.63 10.07 1.31
N VAL A 178 -23.50 9.22 0.29
CA VAL A 178 -22.36 9.23 -0.65
C VAL A 178 -22.34 10.53 -1.47
N GLU A 179 -23.48 10.95 -2.04
CA GLU A 179 -23.55 12.20 -2.80
C GLU A 179 -23.23 13.44 -1.95
N LYS A 180 -23.60 13.44 -0.68
CA LYS A 180 -23.29 14.53 0.26
C LYS A 180 -21.79 14.71 0.49
N LEU A 181 -20.99 13.67 0.36
CA LEU A 181 -19.52 13.74 0.39
C LEU A 181 -18.89 14.24 -0.92
N GLY A 182 -19.72 14.55 -1.93
CA GLY A 182 -19.28 15.09 -3.21
C GLY A 182 -19.07 14.05 -4.30
N TYR A 183 -19.27 12.77 -4.01
CA TYR A 183 -19.30 11.74 -5.05
C TYR A 183 -20.48 11.93 -5.98
N LYS A 184 -20.29 11.56 -7.25
CA LYS A 184 -21.36 11.46 -8.24
C LYS A 184 -21.26 10.14 -8.95
N PHE A 185 -22.36 9.74 -9.59
CA PHE A 185 -22.40 8.50 -10.33
C PHE A 185 -22.78 8.76 -11.80
N ILE A 186 -22.29 7.90 -12.67
CA ILE A 186 -22.67 7.90 -14.09
C ILE A 186 -23.40 6.61 -14.43
N TYR A 187 -24.31 6.70 -15.36
CA TYR A 187 -25.17 5.59 -15.78
C TYR A 187 -25.30 5.58 -17.31
N ASP A 188 -25.50 4.38 -17.88
CA ASP A 188 -25.76 4.20 -19.31
C ASP A 188 -27.20 4.59 -19.71
N LYS A 189 -28.13 4.52 -18.75
CA LYS A 189 -29.53 4.84 -18.96
C LYS A 189 -30.02 5.75 -17.85
N ASN A 190 -30.81 6.74 -18.25
CA ASN A 190 -31.38 7.74 -17.34
C ASN A 190 -32.09 7.07 -16.17
N ASP A 191 -31.81 7.55 -14.96
CA ASP A 191 -32.42 7.22 -13.68
C ASP A 191 -32.25 5.81 -13.15
N ASN A 192 -31.41 4.98 -13.78
CA ASN A 192 -31.21 3.62 -13.32
C ASN A 192 -29.99 3.53 -12.38
N LYS A 193 -30.19 4.05 -11.17
CA LYS A 193 -29.14 4.11 -10.12
C LYS A 193 -28.73 2.69 -9.67
N ARG A 194 -27.92 2.03 -10.50
CA ARG A 194 -27.49 0.64 -10.28
C ARG A 194 -26.12 0.58 -9.60
N ILE A 195 -26.06 1.20 -8.41
CA ILE A 195 -24.96 1.09 -7.45
C ILE A 195 -25.50 0.40 -6.21
N TYR A 196 -24.74 -0.54 -5.71
CA TYR A 196 -25.14 -1.40 -4.62
C TYR A 196 -24.09 -1.39 -3.51
N LEU A 197 -24.54 -1.54 -2.26
CA LEU A 197 -23.68 -1.75 -1.12
C LEU A 197 -23.48 -3.26 -0.90
N GLN A 198 -22.25 -3.62 -0.68
CA GLN A 198 -21.81 -4.94 -0.26
C GLN A 198 -20.85 -4.73 0.91
N GLN A 199 -21.14 -5.26 2.09
CA GLN A 199 -20.35 -4.93 3.27
C GLN A 199 -20.00 -3.42 3.29
N ASN A 200 -18.74 -3.04 3.18
CA ASN A 200 -18.27 -1.65 3.17
C ASN A 200 -17.62 -1.27 1.82
N TYR A 201 -18.05 -1.84 0.72
CA TYR A 201 -17.56 -1.51 -0.63
C TYR A 201 -18.71 -1.42 -1.63
N LEU A 202 -18.44 -0.86 -2.79
CA LEU A 202 -19.46 -0.60 -3.80
C LEU A 202 -19.44 -1.62 -4.92
N LYS A 203 -20.63 -2.02 -5.37
CA LYS A 203 -20.84 -2.78 -6.59
C LYS A 203 -21.52 -1.91 -7.63
N PHE A 204 -21.01 -1.95 -8.86
CA PHE A 204 -21.51 -1.19 -10.00
C PHE A 204 -22.16 -2.08 -11.03
N GLY A 205 -23.31 -1.61 -11.54
CA GLY A 205 -24.02 -2.24 -12.64
C GLY A 205 -24.91 -3.41 -12.28
N LYS A 206 -25.73 -3.77 -13.24
CA LYS A 206 -26.62 -4.93 -13.29
C LYS A 206 -26.67 -5.38 -14.74
N THR A 207 -27.13 -6.59 -15.02
CA THR A 207 -27.32 -7.05 -16.40
C THR A 207 -28.07 -6.01 -17.24
N GLY A 208 -27.43 -5.55 -18.32
CA GLY A 208 -27.97 -4.51 -19.20
C GLY A 208 -27.99 -3.08 -18.64
N ASN A 209 -27.36 -2.83 -17.51
CA ASN A 209 -27.26 -1.48 -16.92
C ASN A 209 -25.88 -1.29 -16.31
N HIS A 210 -25.15 -0.32 -16.80
CA HIS A 210 -23.78 -0.02 -16.40
C HIS A 210 -23.75 1.19 -15.51
N ALA A 211 -22.73 1.29 -14.68
CA ALA A 211 -22.53 2.41 -13.80
C ALA A 211 -21.04 2.62 -13.54
N GLY A 212 -20.69 3.85 -13.18
CA GLY A 212 -19.37 4.27 -12.73
C GLY A 212 -19.48 5.34 -11.66
N ILE A 213 -18.36 5.74 -11.10
CA ILE A 213 -18.24 6.71 -10.03
C ILE A 213 -17.38 7.90 -10.47
N ILE A 214 -17.75 9.07 -10.02
CA ILE A 214 -16.97 10.31 -10.08
C ILE A 214 -16.54 10.61 -8.64
N LEU A 215 -15.25 10.75 -8.43
CA LEU A 215 -14.70 11.08 -7.12
C LEU A 215 -15.09 12.51 -6.70
N PRO A 216 -15.12 12.80 -5.40
CA PRO A 216 -15.30 14.18 -4.94
C PRO A 216 -14.11 15.04 -5.38
N PRO A 217 -14.25 16.38 -5.33
CA PRO A 217 -13.12 17.27 -5.57
C PRO A 217 -11.94 16.94 -4.66
N ILE A 218 -10.74 16.87 -5.25
CA ILE A 218 -9.49 16.56 -4.55
C ILE A 218 -8.59 17.77 -4.65
N ASP A 219 -8.27 18.36 -3.51
CA ASP A 219 -7.43 19.54 -3.42
C ASP A 219 -6.02 19.17 -2.93
N GLY A 220 -5.03 19.94 -3.35
CA GLY A 220 -3.66 19.84 -2.86
C GLY A 220 -2.76 18.81 -3.52
N VAL A 221 -3.20 18.12 -4.57
CA VAL A 221 -2.30 17.27 -5.37
C VAL A 221 -1.39 18.17 -6.21
N PRO A 222 -0.05 18.11 -6.05
CA PRO A 222 0.87 18.92 -6.83
C PRO A 222 0.83 18.59 -8.31
N GLU A 223 0.91 19.63 -9.15
CA GLU A 223 0.94 19.48 -10.61
C GLU A 223 2.20 18.74 -11.09
N ALA A 224 2.04 17.94 -12.15
CA ALA A 224 3.15 17.33 -12.91
C ALA A 224 4.18 16.56 -12.08
N LYS A 225 3.78 15.99 -10.96
CA LYS A 225 4.64 15.08 -10.18
C LYS A 225 4.81 13.74 -10.91
N ASP A 226 6.01 13.19 -10.86
CA ASP A 226 6.34 11.95 -11.57
C ASP A 226 5.86 10.69 -10.85
N ASN A 227 5.62 10.78 -9.55
CA ASN A 227 5.39 9.65 -8.65
C ASN A 227 4.06 9.71 -7.90
N VAL A 228 3.15 10.62 -8.27
CA VAL A 228 1.78 10.61 -7.74
C VAL A 228 0.98 9.50 -8.42
N THR A 229 0.27 8.71 -7.64
CA THR A 229 -0.48 7.55 -8.10
C THR A 229 -1.90 7.58 -7.56
N LEU A 230 -2.87 7.36 -8.44
CA LEU A 230 -4.21 6.90 -8.08
C LEU A 230 -4.19 5.38 -8.02
N SER A 231 -4.62 4.82 -6.92
CA SER A 231 -4.79 3.37 -6.79
C SER A 231 -6.12 3.02 -6.18
N PHE A 232 -6.65 1.84 -6.51
CA PHE A 232 -7.90 1.33 -5.96
C PHE A 232 -7.96 -0.19 -6.09
N ASP A 233 -8.76 -0.83 -5.26
CA ASP A 233 -9.02 -2.26 -5.33
C ASP A 233 -10.31 -2.50 -6.13
N TRP A 234 -10.25 -3.45 -7.06
CA TRP A 234 -11.39 -3.79 -7.88
C TRP A 234 -11.42 -5.27 -8.25
N CYS A 235 -12.57 -5.77 -8.67
CA CYS A 235 -12.68 -7.02 -9.40
C CYS A 235 -13.97 -7.07 -10.24
N GLY A 236 -13.97 -7.90 -11.29
CA GLY A 236 -15.17 -8.26 -12.02
C GLY A 236 -16.04 -9.20 -11.20
N MET A 237 -17.35 -9.19 -11.46
CA MET A 237 -18.27 -10.09 -10.79
C MET A 237 -18.29 -11.48 -11.43
N ARG A 238 -18.45 -12.53 -10.63
CA ARG A 238 -18.75 -13.88 -11.09
C ARG A 238 -20.24 -14.17 -10.96
N GLN A 239 -20.84 -14.71 -12.02
CA GLN A 239 -22.22 -15.17 -12.04
C GLN A 239 -22.37 -16.51 -11.32
N GLY A 240 -23.58 -16.85 -10.91
CA GLY A 240 -23.87 -18.17 -10.31
C GLY A 240 -23.58 -19.37 -11.23
N SER A 241 -23.50 -19.14 -12.54
CA SER A 241 -23.04 -20.14 -13.55
C SER A 241 -21.52 -20.34 -13.55
N GLY A 242 -20.75 -19.52 -12.80
CA GLY A 242 -19.30 -19.49 -12.84
C GLY A 242 -18.72 -18.55 -13.90
N LYS A 243 -19.55 -17.99 -14.78
CA LYS A 243 -19.11 -17.04 -15.81
C LYS A 243 -18.61 -15.74 -15.16
N ILE A 244 -17.43 -15.27 -15.58
CA ILE A 244 -16.90 -13.96 -15.18
C ILE A 244 -17.51 -12.88 -16.06
N ASP A 245 -17.93 -11.77 -15.46
CA ASP A 245 -18.43 -10.62 -16.19
C ASP A 245 -17.25 -9.92 -16.89
N PRO A 246 -17.32 -9.65 -18.19
CA PRO A 246 -16.28 -8.88 -18.88
C PRO A 246 -16.34 -7.42 -18.42
N VAL A 247 -15.23 -6.90 -17.94
CA VAL A 247 -15.12 -5.52 -17.46
C VAL A 247 -13.82 -4.90 -17.99
N ASN A 248 -13.95 -3.86 -18.80
CA ASN A 248 -12.85 -3.05 -19.30
C ASN A 248 -12.86 -1.72 -18.57
N LEU A 249 -12.22 -1.69 -17.41
CA LEU A 249 -12.16 -0.51 -16.56
C LEU A 249 -11.26 0.57 -17.15
N ILE A 250 -11.70 1.82 -17.01
CA ILE A 250 -10.94 3.01 -17.36
C ILE A 250 -11.01 4.05 -16.25
N VAL A 251 -9.99 4.87 -16.18
CA VAL A 251 -9.98 6.10 -15.39
C VAL A 251 -9.93 7.29 -16.34
N ILE A 252 -10.77 8.28 -16.11
CA ILE A 252 -10.85 9.50 -16.91
C ILE A 252 -10.58 10.70 -16.02
N PHE A 253 -9.61 11.53 -16.41
CA PHE A 253 -9.32 12.83 -15.81
C PHE A 253 -9.80 13.93 -16.74
N GLU A 254 -10.61 14.85 -16.23
CA GLU A 254 -11.16 15.97 -17.02
C GLU A 254 -10.91 17.29 -16.29
N ASN A 255 -10.17 18.22 -16.93
CA ASN A 255 -9.97 19.61 -16.50
C ASN A 255 -10.50 20.54 -17.59
N GLY A 256 -11.72 21.06 -17.43
CA GLY A 256 -12.35 21.85 -18.47
C GLY A 256 -12.50 21.08 -19.79
N SER A 257 -11.75 21.49 -20.82
CA SER A 257 -11.73 20.82 -22.14
C SER A 257 -10.72 19.67 -22.22
N ASP A 258 -9.76 19.62 -21.28
CA ASP A 258 -8.70 18.64 -21.32
C ASP A 258 -9.18 17.32 -20.71
N LYS A 259 -8.93 16.25 -21.45
CA LYS A 259 -9.38 14.92 -21.06
C LYS A 259 -8.28 13.89 -21.31
N VAL A 260 -7.96 13.15 -20.26
CA VAL A 260 -7.02 12.02 -20.34
C VAL A 260 -7.78 10.77 -19.89
N GLN A 261 -7.69 9.72 -20.69
CA GLN A 261 -8.21 8.39 -20.37
C GLN A 261 -7.05 7.40 -20.20
N ILE A 262 -7.11 6.61 -19.16
CA ILE A 262 -6.13 5.55 -18.87
C ILE A 262 -6.90 4.24 -18.74
N ASP A 263 -6.50 3.25 -19.52
CA ASP A 263 -7.09 1.92 -19.50
C ASP A 263 -6.46 1.13 -18.32
N ILE A 264 -7.31 0.43 -17.57
CA ILE A 264 -6.87 -0.48 -16.52
C ILE A 264 -6.68 -1.86 -17.14
N PRO A 265 -5.57 -2.54 -16.87
CA PRO A 265 -5.34 -3.88 -17.39
C PRO A 265 -6.50 -4.84 -17.06
N GLU A 266 -6.91 -5.62 -18.04
CA GLU A 266 -7.92 -6.66 -17.86
C GLU A 266 -7.45 -7.71 -16.86
N LEU A 267 -8.38 -8.26 -16.07
CA LEU A 267 -8.06 -9.30 -15.09
C LEU A 267 -7.61 -10.62 -15.74
N GLY A 268 -8.04 -10.89 -16.98
CA GLY A 268 -7.69 -12.13 -17.68
C GLY A 268 -8.23 -13.41 -17.02
N TRP A 269 -9.25 -13.28 -16.17
CA TRP A 269 -9.81 -14.41 -15.43
C TRP A 269 -10.64 -15.32 -16.35
N GLU A 270 -10.46 -16.62 -16.19
CA GLU A 270 -11.31 -17.63 -16.81
C GLU A 270 -12.58 -17.89 -15.99
N ASP A 271 -13.61 -18.42 -16.62
CA ASP A 271 -14.85 -18.84 -15.95
C ASP A 271 -14.54 -19.82 -14.81
N GLY A 272 -15.16 -19.60 -13.67
CA GLY A 272 -14.92 -20.37 -12.45
C GLY A 272 -13.84 -19.80 -11.52
N HIS A 273 -13.08 -18.76 -11.92
CA HIS A 273 -12.13 -18.09 -11.05
C HIS A 273 -12.83 -17.56 -9.78
N LYS A 274 -12.18 -17.67 -8.64
CA LYS A 274 -12.68 -17.06 -7.40
C LYS A 274 -12.55 -15.53 -7.47
N LEU A 275 -13.54 -14.84 -6.90
CA LEU A 275 -13.43 -13.38 -6.75
C LEU A 275 -12.32 -13.03 -5.76
N GLU A 276 -11.46 -12.12 -6.14
CA GLU A 276 -10.42 -11.56 -5.30
C GLU A 276 -10.18 -10.09 -5.65
N TRP A 277 -9.72 -9.31 -4.70
CA TRP A 277 -9.35 -7.94 -4.94
C TRP A 277 -8.05 -7.86 -5.76
N VAL A 278 -8.08 -7.03 -6.80
CA VAL A 278 -6.90 -6.72 -7.59
C VAL A 278 -6.62 -5.23 -7.46
N ARG A 279 -5.38 -4.89 -7.11
CA ARG A 279 -4.95 -3.50 -7.02
C ARG A 279 -4.69 -2.94 -8.40
N ALA A 280 -5.41 -1.88 -8.77
CA ALA A 280 -5.10 -1.04 -9.91
C ALA A 280 -4.23 0.14 -9.48
N GLU A 281 -3.25 0.51 -10.30
CA GLU A 281 -2.37 1.66 -10.08
C GLU A 281 -2.29 2.48 -11.36
N VAL A 282 -2.55 3.77 -11.23
CA VAL A 282 -2.59 4.74 -12.33
C VAL A 282 -1.62 5.87 -12.00
N SER A 283 -0.55 5.99 -12.78
CA SER A 283 0.38 7.12 -12.65
C SER A 283 -0.30 8.42 -13.08
N LEU A 284 -0.19 9.45 -12.26
CA LEU A 284 -0.68 10.81 -12.55
C LEU A 284 0.39 11.71 -13.18
N LYS A 285 1.47 11.14 -13.70
CA LYS A 285 2.54 11.89 -14.35
C LYS A 285 2.02 12.78 -15.47
N GLY A 286 2.28 14.08 -15.35
CA GLY A 286 1.84 15.08 -16.33
C GLY A 286 0.34 15.39 -16.29
N ILE A 287 -0.40 14.87 -15.30
CA ILE A 287 -1.82 15.15 -15.10
C ILE A 287 -1.96 16.12 -13.93
N THR A 288 -2.60 17.26 -14.18
CA THR A 288 -2.98 18.19 -13.13
C THR A 288 -4.22 17.68 -12.41
N VAL A 289 -4.12 17.46 -11.10
CA VAL A 289 -5.24 17.07 -10.24
C VAL A 289 -5.44 18.15 -9.18
N ASN A 290 -6.63 18.72 -9.14
CA ASN A 290 -7.02 19.74 -8.17
C ASN A 290 -8.54 19.68 -7.91
N LYS A 291 -9.07 20.64 -7.16
CA LYS A 291 -10.51 20.69 -6.84
C LYS A 291 -11.44 20.76 -8.05
N ASP A 292 -10.94 21.20 -9.20
CA ASP A 292 -11.72 21.35 -10.44
C ASP A 292 -11.59 20.11 -11.35
N THR A 293 -10.69 19.19 -11.03
CA THR A 293 -10.48 17.95 -11.78
C THR A 293 -11.59 16.96 -11.48
N LYS A 294 -12.26 16.54 -12.54
CA LYS A 294 -13.23 15.44 -12.46
C LYS A 294 -12.52 14.11 -12.73
N ILE A 295 -12.48 13.24 -11.75
CA ILE A 295 -11.91 11.89 -11.86
C ILE A 295 -13.06 10.90 -11.91
N THR A 296 -13.14 10.14 -13.00
CA THR A 296 -14.18 9.13 -13.20
C THR A 296 -13.56 7.75 -13.32
N ILE A 297 -14.04 6.79 -12.52
CA ILE A 297 -13.73 5.37 -12.66
C ILE A 297 -14.96 4.68 -13.25
N THR A 298 -14.82 4.07 -14.41
CA THR A 298 -15.92 3.46 -15.16
C THR A 298 -15.41 2.39 -16.12
N GLN A 299 -16.22 1.96 -17.04
CA GLN A 299 -15.86 0.98 -18.07
C GLN A 299 -16.20 1.49 -19.48
N THR A 300 -15.49 0.97 -20.49
CA THR A 300 -15.65 1.41 -21.88
C THR A 300 -16.81 0.74 -22.58
N GLN A 301 -17.12 -0.52 -22.25
CA GLN A 301 -18.13 -1.30 -22.95
C GLN A 301 -19.47 -1.18 -22.25
N TRP A 302 -20.42 -0.61 -22.97
CA TRP A 302 -21.81 -0.41 -22.53
C TRP A 302 -22.75 -1.17 -23.46
N GLU A 303 -22.48 -2.46 -23.64
CA GLU A 303 -23.29 -3.30 -24.54
C GLU A 303 -24.63 -3.63 -23.89
N VAL A 304 -25.70 -3.39 -24.65
CA VAL A 304 -27.06 -3.71 -24.22
C VAL A 304 -27.20 -5.20 -24.01
N GLY A 305 -27.64 -5.59 -22.82
CA GLY A 305 -27.91 -7.00 -22.48
C GLY A 305 -26.73 -7.78 -21.91
N THR A 306 -25.53 -7.19 -21.85
CA THR A 306 -24.39 -7.82 -21.19
C THR A 306 -24.37 -7.54 -19.69
N ALA A 307 -23.77 -8.44 -18.95
CA ALA A 307 -23.46 -8.23 -17.54
C ALA A 307 -21.99 -7.78 -17.44
N ASN A 308 -21.76 -6.52 -17.03
CA ASN A 308 -20.45 -5.92 -16.88
C ASN A 308 -20.36 -5.32 -15.47
N ARG A 309 -20.62 -6.15 -14.47
CA ARG A 309 -20.66 -5.76 -13.07
C ARG A 309 -19.28 -5.86 -12.45
N TRP A 310 -18.97 -4.92 -11.58
CA TRP A 310 -17.68 -4.85 -10.93
C TRP A 310 -17.80 -4.26 -9.52
N PHE A 311 -16.76 -4.46 -8.73
CA PHE A 311 -16.63 -3.99 -7.36
C PHE A 311 -15.49 -2.99 -7.23
N LEU A 312 -15.59 -2.08 -6.26
CA LEU A 312 -14.62 -1.04 -5.99
C LEU A 312 -14.47 -0.80 -4.50
N ASP A 313 -13.22 -0.67 -4.07
CA ASP A 313 -12.84 -0.34 -2.71
C ASP A 313 -11.47 0.37 -2.67
N ASN A 314 -11.07 0.87 -1.49
CA ASN A 314 -9.73 1.33 -1.16
C ASN A 314 -9.12 2.29 -2.20
N ILE A 315 -9.86 3.35 -2.56
CA ILE A 315 -9.39 4.38 -3.48
C ILE A 315 -8.39 5.27 -2.75
N LYS A 316 -7.19 5.44 -3.32
CA LYS A 316 -6.15 6.28 -2.73
C LYS A 316 -5.42 7.08 -3.81
N ILE A 317 -5.13 8.36 -3.50
CA ILE A 317 -4.18 9.18 -4.25
C ILE A 317 -3.03 9.53 -3.31
N SER A 318 -1.84 9.11 -3.66
CA SER A 318 -0.66 9.29 -2.81
C SER A 318 0.63 9.41 -3.63
N GLU A 319 1.69 9.88 -2.98
CA GLU A 319 3.05 9.81 -3.50
C GLU A 319 4.01 9.33 -2.42
N PRO A 320 5.12 8.66 -2.78
CA PRO A 320 6.19 8.36 -1.84
C PRO A 320 6.83 9.63 -1.28
N ILE A 321 7.20 9.60 -0.01
CA ILE A 321 8.02 10.65 0.60
C ILE A 321 9.44 10.51 0.04
N LYS A 322 10.02 11.60 -0.46
CA LYS A 322 11.44 11.64 -0.85
C LYS A 322 12.30 11.81 0.39
N LEU A 323 13.21 10.86 0.61
CA LEU A 323 14.19 10.88 1.70
C LEU A 323 15.47 11.61 1.27
#